data_ee80ea67efbaf9e08c7195122ad52ac9
#
_entry.id   ee80ea67efbaf9e08c7195122ad52ac9
#
_cell.length_a   1.000
_cell.length_b   1.000
_cell.length_c   1.000
_cell.angle_alpha   90.00
_cell.angle_beta   90.00
_cell.angle_gamma   90.00
#
_symmetry.space_group_name_H-M   'P 1'
#
loop_
_entity.id
_entity.type
_entity.pdbx_description
1 polymer ?
#
loop_
_entity_poly.entity_id
_entity_poly.type
_entity_poly.pdbx_seq_one_letter_code
_entity_poly.pdbx_strand_id
1 'polypeptide(L)'
;MKQNVREAMLYEPLPNSRVRCSVCQWRCVIGPDKFGVCRVRQNRDGKLYLLNYALVSSAAVDPIEKKPLFHFFPGSEVFSLGGWGCNFHCQDCQNWEIACTDVPSNTSQVVSPEAAIEIAQRHNFAGIAWTYNEPGIWLEYTLDSARLAKQNKLYTVYVTNGYSTPEALDAIGPYLDAWRVDIKGFSDTLYRNLAKISKWQGILDVAKRAKEKWGMHVEVVTNIIPTMNDDDEQLKGIAGWIRSELGEMTPWHVTRFYPHHHISHLPPTPVATLERAIDIGRRAGLRFIYAGNIPGHSSENTTCYSCGRLVVRRRGYQTQVVGLDGSKCRFCGTELNFRT
;
A
#
# COMPACT_ATOMS: atom_id res chain seq x y z
N MET A 1 21.96 -14.39 -19.26
CA MET A 1 21.03 -14.27 -18.12
C MET A 1 19.63 -14.11 -18.67
N LYS A 2 18.60 -14.72 -18.04
CA LYS A 2 17.21 -14.46 -18.50
C LYS A 2 16.93 -12.96 -18.38
N GLN A 3 16.24 -12.41 -19.35
CA GLN A 3 15.94 -10.96 -19.49
C GLN A 3 15.29 -10.31 -18.24
N ASN A 4 14.74 -11.12 -17.35
CA ASN A 4 13.98 -10.71 -16.16
C ASN A 4 14.74 -10.91 -14.84
N VAL A 5 16.05 -11.16 -14.88
CA VAL A 5 16.92 -11.26 -13.74
C VAL A 5 17.86 -10.06 -13.70
N ARG A 6 17.83 -9.29 -12.64
CA ARG A 6 18.63 -8.07 -12.48
C ARG A 6 19.42 -8.12 -11.16
N GLU A 7 20.65 -7.66 -11.15
CA GLU A 7 21.38 -7.49 -9.90
C GLU A 7 20.60 -6.53 -9.00
N ALA A 8 20.38 -6.94 -7.76
CA ALA A 8 19.56 -6.20 -6.82
C ALA A 8 20.29 -4.96 -6.28
N MET A 9 19.50 -3.97 -5.89
CA MET A 9 19.97 -2.81 -5.15
C MET A 9 19.96 -3.12 -3.63
N LEU A 10 20.62 -2.27 -2.86
CA LEU A 10 20.53 -2.25 -1.39
C LEU A 10 20.84 -3.63 -0.76
N TYR A 11 22.01 -4.16 -1.08
CA TYR A 11 22.59 -5.32 -0.36
C TYR A 11 24.07 -5.11 -0.09
N GLU A 12 24.58 -5.84 0.88
CA GLU A 12 26.00 -5.89 1.22
C GLU A 12 26.52 -7.32 1.18
N PRO A 13 27.72 -7.57 0.62
CA PRO A 13 28.38 -8.86 0.73
C PRO A 13 28.77 -9.14 2.18
N LEU A 14 28.71 -10.42 2.56
CA LEU A 14 29.14 -10.92 3.86
C LEU A 14 30.12 -12.11 3.68
N PRO A 15 30.90 -12.48 4.72
CA PRO A 15 31.76 -13.67 4.66
C PRO A 15 31.04 -14.93 4.20
N ASN A 16 31.79 -15.86 3.58
CA ASN A 16 31.30 -17.13 3.05
C ASN A 16 30.22 -16.98 1.95
N SER A 17 30.43 -16.04 1.03
CA SER A 17 29.54 -15.75 -0.09
C SER A 17 28.09 -15.50 0.32
N ARG A 18 27.83 -15.08 1.56
CA ARG A 18 26.52 -14.63 2.01
C ARG A 18 26.29 -13.17 1.60
N VAL A 19 25.04 -12.76 1.56
CA VAL A 19 24.67 -11.35 1.34
C VAL A 19 23.62 -10.95 2.36
N ARG A 20 23.60 -9.66 2.75
CA ARG A 20 22.52 -9.07 3.53
C ARG A 20 21.70 -8.16 2.63
N CYS A 21 20.43 -8.47 2.46
CA CYS A 21 19.47 -7.63 1.76
C CYS A 21 18.93 -6.54 2.69
N SER A 22 18.90 -5.29 2.23
CA SER A 22 18.42 -4.14 3.00
C SER A 22 17.18 -3.46 2.37
N VAL A 23 16.40 -4.18 1.57
CA VAL A 23 15.19 -3.62 0.93
C VAL A 23 14.00 -3.56 1.88
N CYS A 24 13.83 -4.58 2.72
CA CYS A 24 12.76 -4.60 3.72
C CYS A 24 13.31 -4.92 5.11
N GLN A 25 12.48 -4.73 6.14
CA GLN A 25 12.90 -4.83 7.54
C GLN A 25 13.27 -6.24 8.01
N TRP A 26 13.03 -7.25 7.19
CA TRP A 26 13.60 -8.59 7.42
C TRP A 26 15.13 -8.56 7.43
N ARG A 27 15.76 -7.69 6.64
CA ARG A 27 17.23 -7.62 6.49
C ARG A 27 17.84 -9.01 6.36
N CYS A 28 17.27 -9.81 5.45
CA CYS A 28 17.62 -11.22 5.26
C CYS A 28 19.11 -11.40 5.05
N VAL A 29 19.73 -12.28 5.84
CA VAL A 29 21.06 -12.81 5.55
C VAL A 29 20.86 -14.08 4.71
N ILE A 30 21.28 -14.03 3.44
CA ILE A 30 20.99 -15.04 2.43
C ILE A 30 22.27 -15.75 2.05
N GLY A 31 22.32 -17.07 2.29
CA GLY A 31 23.45 -17.93 1.90
C GLY A 31 23.50 -18.17 0.38
N PRO A 32 24.61 -18.74 -0.14
CA PRO A 32 24.73 -19.10 -1.55
C PRO A 32 23.54 -19.93 -2.03
N ASP A 33 23.01 -19.63 -3.20
CA ASP A 33 21.85 -20.24 -3.85
C ASP A 33 20.53 -20.21 -3.07
N LYS A 34 20.48 -19.49 -1.93
CA LYS A 34 19.28 -19.34 -1.12
C LYS A 34 18.50 -18.07 -1.48
N PHE A 35 17.27 -18.02 -1.01
CA PHE A 35 16.32 -16.92 -1.24
C PHE A 35 16.08 -16.13 0.05
N GLY A 36 15.73 -14.85 -0.10
CA GLY A 36 15.11 -14.07 0.96
C GLY A 36 13.68 -14.53 1.25
N VAL A 37 13.10 -14.07 2.36
CA VAL A 37 11.71 -14.40 2.76
C VAL A 37 10.70 -14.10 1.65
N CYS A 38 10.92 -13.06 0.86
CA CYS A 38 10.04 -12.67 -0.26
C CYS A 38 10.08 -13.60 -1.47
N ARG A 39 11.03 -14.56 -1.54
CA ARG A 39 11.22 -15.58 -2.59
C ARG A 39 11.55 -15.03 -4.00
N VAL A 40 11.66 -13.71 -4.16
CA VAL A 40 12.02 -13.07 -5.43
C VAL A 40 13.44 -12.51 -5.46
N ARG A 41 14.18 -12.63 -4.35
CA ARG A 41 15.58 -12.23 -4.24
C ARG A 41 16.44 -13.42 -3.90
N GLN A 42 17.43 -13.72 -4.75
CA GLN A 42 18.31 -14.87 -4.63
C GLN A 42 19.77 -14.43 -4.57
N ASN A 43 20.53 -15.02 -3.67
CA ASN A 43 21.98 -14.92 -3.68
C ASN A 43 22.54 -15.91 -4.70
N ARG A 44 23.35 -15.43 -5.64
CA ARG A 44 24.14 -16.24 -6.59
C ARG A 44 25.59 -15.82 -6.45
N ASP A 45 26.42 -16.69 -5.96
CA ASP A 45 27.87 -16.49 -5.81
C ASP A 45 28.27 -15.18 -5.09
N GLY A 46 27.55 -14.83 -3.99
CA GLY A 46 27.83 -13.64 -3.20
C GLY A 46 27.25 -12.34 -3.77
N LYS A 47 26.43 -12.41 -4.83
CA LYS A 47 25.66 -11.31 -5.38
C LYS A 47 24.17 -11.56 -5.23
N LEU A 48 23.42 -10.51 -4.91
CA LEU A 48 21.95 -10.61 -4.79
C LEU A 48 21.30 -10.24 -6.12
N TYR A 49 20.34 -11.03 -6.54
CA TYR A 49 19.56 -10.81 -7.77
C TYR A 49 18.07 -10.76 -7.49
N LEU A 50 17.39 -9.81 -8.12
CA LEU A 50 15.95 -9.78 -8.28
C LEU A 50 15.57 -10.69 -9.47
N LEU A 51 14.62 -11.61 -9.28
CA LEU A 51 14.27 -12.64 -10.25
C LEU A 51 13.02 -12.33 -11.09
N ASN A 52 12.25 -11.30 -10.71
CA ASN A 52 10.98 -10.94 -11.33
C ASN A 52 10.98 -9.53 -11.93
N TYR A 53 12.14 -9.00 -12.33
CA TYR A 53 12.19 -7.70 -12.99
C TYR A 53 11.29 -7.69 -14.24
N ALA A 54 10.35 -6.73 -14.31
CA ALA A 54 9.36 -6.61 -15.38
C ALA A 54 8.38 -7.81 -15.53
N LEU A 55 8.41 -8.79 -14.62
CA LEU A 55 7.43 -9.88 -14.60
C LEU A 55 6.21 -9.47 -13.80
N VAL A 56 5.10 -9.28 -14.51
CA VAL A 56 3.83 -8.83 -13.95
C VAL A 56 2.94 -10.03 -13.67
N SER A 57 2.41 -10.13 -12.46
CA SER A 57 1.41 -11.13 -12.08
C SER A 57 -0.01 -10.65 -12.39
N SER A 58 -0.22 -9.34 -12.31
CA SER A 58 -1.52 -8.71 -12.47
C SER A 58 -1.37 -7.32 -13.08
N ALA A 59 -2.19 -7.02 -14.07
CA ALA A 59 -2.29 -5.70 -14.70
C ALA A 59 -3.77 -5.35 -14.90
N ALA A 60 -4.20 -4.19 -14.44
CA ALA A 60 -5.58 -3.73 -14.58
C ALA A 60 -5.66 -2.21 -14.60
N VAL A 61 -6.76 -1.70 -15.14
CA VAL A 61 -7.19 -0.31 -14.95
C VAL A 61 -8.13 -0.27 -13.76
N ASP A 62 -7.81 0.54 -12.78
CA ASP A 62 -8.61 0.66 -11.58
C ASP A 62 -8.91 2.13 -11.26
N PRO A 63 -10.11 2.44 -10.75
CA PRO A 63 -10.33 3.72 -10.08
C PRO A 63 -9.38 3.87 -8.89
N ILE A 64 -8.90 5.09 -8.64
CA ILE A 64 -7.99 5.37 -7.52
C ILE A 64 -8.61 5.01 -6.18
N GLU A 65 -9.92 5.11 -6.06
CA GLU A 65 -10.68 4.73 -4.87
C GLU A 65 -10.57 3.24 -4.52
N LYS A 66 -10.31 2.38 -5.51
CA LYS A 66 -10.08 0.94 -5.28
C LYS A 66 -8.73 0.66 -4.57
N LYS A 67 -7.85 1.68 -4.44
CA LYS A 67 -6.53 1.54 -3.80
C LYS A 67 -6.49 1.71 -2.27
N PRO A 68 -7.47 1.90 -1.52
CA PRO A 68 -8.29 3.03 -1.14
C PRO A 68 -7.48 4.32 -0.96
N LEU A 69 -7.61 5.22 -1.92
CA LEU A 69 -7.06 6.58 -1.89
C LEU A 69 -8.20 7.53 -2.22
N PHE A 70 -8.77 8.17 -1.19
CA PHE A 70 -9.98 8.98 -1.32
C PHE A 70 -9.68 10.48 -1.42
N HIS A 71 -8.51 10.90 -0.92
CA HIS A 71 -8.07 12.30 -0.98
C HIS A 71 -6.96 12.54 -2.01
N PHE A 72 -6.67 11.56 -2.85
CA PHE A 72 -5.65 11.63 -3.87
C PHE A 72 -6.28 11.46 -5.25
N PHE A 73 -6.33 12.55 -6.04
CA PHE A 73 -6.91 12.61 -7.39
C PHE A 73 -8.26 11.87 -7.52
N PRO A 74 -9.30 12.24 -6.73
CA PRO A 74 -10.55 11.52 -6.66
C PRO A 74 -11.23 11.40 -8.03
N GLY A 75 -11.67 10.18 -8.35
CA GLY A 75 -12.31 9.85 -9.62
C GLY A 75 -11.35 9.59 -10.79
N SER A 76 -10.03 9.62 -10.57
CA SER A 76 -9.06 9.28 -11.62
C SER A 76 -8.90 7.78 -11.81
N GLU A 77 -8.49 7.38 -13.02
CA GLU A 77 -8.10 6.02 -13.35
C GLU A 77 -6.58 5.86 -13.30
N VAL A 78 -6.13 4.73 -12.79
CA VAL A 78 -4.72 4.41 -12.60
C VAL A 78 -4.38 3.04 -13.20
N PHE A 79 -3.24 2.94 -13.88
CA PHE A 79 -2.72 1.66 -14.33
C PHE A 79 -2.09 0.92 -13.16
N SER A 80 -2.68 -0.21 -12.79
CA SER A 80 -2.34 -1.01 -11.62
C SER A 80 -1.50 -2.21 -12.01
N LEU A 81 -0.34 -2.37 -11.39
CA LEU A 81 0.60 -3.45 -11.64
C LEU A 81 0.94 -4.20 -10.35
N GLY A 82 0.92 -5.52 -10.42
CA GLY A 82 1.41 -6.42 -9.37
C GLY A 82 2.55 -7.28 -9.85
N GLY A 83 3.52 -7.51 -8.96
CA GLY A 83 4.60 -8.46 -9.17
C GLY A 83 4.32 -9.83 -8.55
N TRP A 84 5.33 -10.64 -8.39
CA TRP A 84 5.30 -11.95 -7.72
C TRP A 84 5.99 -11.89 -6.37
N GLY A 85 5.53 -12.71 -5.42
CA GLY A 85 6.08 -12.79 -4.07
C GLY A 85 5.62 -11.67 -3.14
N CYS A 86 5.90 -11.83 -1.85
CA CYS A 86 5.64 -10.84 -0.80
C CYS A 86 6.60 -11.07 0.35
N ASN A 87 6.91 -10.03 1.12
CA ASN A 87 7.68 -10.14 2.35
C ASN A 87 6.82 -10.47 3.59
N PHE A 88 5.49 -10.53 3.43
CA PHE A 88 4.54 -11.02 4.42
C PHE A 88 3.92 -12.35 3.99
N HIS A 89 3.44 -13.12 4.97
CA HIS A 89 2.67 -14.35 4.78
C HIS A 89 1.34 -14.22 5.54
N CYS A 90 0.54 -13.22 5.12
CA CYS A 90 -0.71 -12.86 5.80
C CYS A 90 -1.74 -13.98 5.71
N GLN A 91 -2.37 -14.31 6.85
CA GLN A 91 -3.40 -15.35 6.93
C GLN A 91 -4.69 -14.96 6.19
N ASP A 92 -4.93 -13.65 6.03
CA ASP A 92 -6.08 -13.03 5.35
C ASP A 92 -5.78 -12.61 3.90
N CYS A 93 -4.68 -13.06 3.30
CA CYS A 93 -4.25 -12.54 2.02
C CYS A 93 -5.25 -12.87 0.89
N GLN A 94 -5.86 -11.83 0.30
CA GLN A 94 -6.75 -11.97 -0.86
C GLN A 94 -6.01 -12.37 -2.13
N ASN A 95 -4.72 -12.01 -2.21
CA ASN A 95 -3.87 -12.25 -3.38
C ASN A 95 -2.79 -13.31 -3.08
N TRP A 96 -3.11 -14.29 -2.24
CA TRP A 96 -2.13 -15.31 -1.80
C TRP A 96 -1.53 -16.09 -2.97
N GLU A 97 -2.27 -16.28 -4.06
CA GLU A 97 -1.80 -16.99 -5.26
C GLU A 97 -0.58 -16.34 -5.92
N ILE A 98 -0.49 -15.02 -5.87
CA ILE A 98 0.66 -14.27 -6.39
C ILE A 98 1.68 -13.92 -5.30
N ALA A 99 1.22 -13.76 -4.06
CA ALA A 99 2.05 -13.32 -2.93
C ALA A 99 2.88 -14.47 -2.31
N CYS A 100 2.33 -15.70 -2.28
CA CYS A 100 2.95 -16.85 -1.63
C CYS A 100 3.58 -17.85 -2.61
N THR A 101 3.67 -17.50 -3.88
CA THR A 101 4.16 -18.39 -4.96
C THR A 101 5.54 -17.96 -5.44
N ASP A 102 6.35 -18.94 -5.87
CA ASP A 102 7.60 -18.68 -6.57
C ASP A 102 7.31 -18.01 -7.92
N VAL A 103 8.30 -17.27 -8.43
CA VAL A 103 8.17 -16.65 -9.76
C VAL A 103 7.96 -17.75 -10.82
N PRO A 104 6.82 -17.77 -11.52
CA PRO A 104 6.56 -18.79 -12.53
C PRO A 104 7.54 -18.69 -13.69
N SER A 105 7.98 -19.84 -14.22
CA SER A 105 8.92 -19.88 -15.33
C SER A 105 8.31 -19.50 -16.69
N ASN A 106 6.98 -19.71 -16.89
CA ASN A 106 6.37 -19.70 -18.21
C ASN A 106 5.05 -18.93 -18.37
N THR A 107 4.53 -18.29 -17.33
CA THR A 107 3.17 -17.69 -17.38
C THR A 107 3.12 -16.20 -17.05
N SER A 108 4.25 -15.57 -16.75
CA SER A 108 4.26 -14.15 -16.40
C SER A 108 4.24 -13.27 -17.64
N GLN A 109 3.38 -12.27 -17.64
CA GLN A 109 3.42 -11.21 -18.64
C GLN A 109 4.66 -10.34 -18.40
N VAL A 110 5.38 -10.00 -19.45
CA VAL A 110 6.50 -9.06 -19.39
C VAL A 110 5.99 -7.65 -19.74
N VAL A 111 6.11 -6.73 -18.80
CA VAL A 111 5.79 -5.31 -19.01
C VAL A 111 7.02 -4.50 -18.59
N SER A 112 7.80 -4.02 -19.56
CA SER A 112 8.95 -3.16 -19.25
C SER A 112 8.50 -1.83 -18.63
N PRO A 113 9.39 -1.09 -17.94
CA PRO A 113 9.07 0.25 -17.46
C PRO A 113 8.51 1.16 -18.56
N GLU A 114 9.12 1.14 -19.74
CA GLU A 114 8.71 1.92 -20.92
C GLU A 114 7.30 1.52 -21.39
N ALA A 115 7.06 0.22 -21.52
CA ALA A 115 5.76 -0.30 -21.93
C ALA A 115 4.64 0.08 -20.94
N ALA A 116 4.93 0.11 -19.63
CA ALA A 116 3.97 0.55 -18.63
C ALA A 116 3.57 2.03 -18.82
N ILE A 117 4.56 2.89 -19.15
CA ILE A 117 4.30 4.32 -19.43
C ILE A 117 3.52 4.49 -20.73
N GLU A 118 3.90 3.79 -21.79
CA GLU A 118 3.19 3.83 -23.07
C GLU A 118 1.73 3.41 -22.95
N ILE A 119 1.45 2.36 -22.17
CA ILE A 119 0.08 1.91 -21.89
C ILE A 119 -0.69 3.01 -21.16
N ALA A 120 -0.11 3.59 -20.10
CA ALA A 120 -0.76 4.64 -19.33
C ALA A 120 -1.08 5.88 -20.20
N GLN A 121 -0.15 6.32 -21.04
CA GLN A 121 -0.33 7.46 -21.94
C GLN A 121 -1.37 7.18 -23.03
N ARG A 122 -1.30 6.01 -23.68
CA ARG A 122 -2.24 5.63 -24.76
C ARG A 122 -3.69 5.63 -24.30
N HIS A 123 -3.92 5.27 -23.05
CA HIS A 123 -5.26 5.18 -22.47
C HIS A 123 -5.62 6.39 -21.58
N ASN A 124 -4.77 7.42 -21.52
CA ASN A 124 -4.96 8.63 -20.71
C ASN A 124 -5.16 8.35 -19.22
N PHE A 125 -4.50 7.31 -18.67
CA PHE A 125 -4.52 7.08 -17.22
C PHE A 125 -3.72 8.17 -16.51
N ALA A 126 -4.20 8.58 -15.35
CA ALA A 126 -3.59 9.66 -14.59
C ALA A 126 -2.26 9.28 -13.91
N GLY A 127 -2.01 7.97 -13.73
CA GLY A 127 -0.79 7.50 -13.09
C GLY A 127 -0.61 5.99 -13.09
N ILE A 128 0.39 5.54 -12.33
CA ILE A 128 0.71 4.12 -12.12
C ILE A 128 0.65 3.79 -10.63
N ALA A 129 -0.01 2.68 -10.30
CA ALA A 129 -0.03 2.13 -8.94
C ALA A 129 0.61 0.73 -8.92
N TRP A 130 1.62 0.55 -8.09
CA TRP A 130 2.14 -0.76 -7.76
C TRP A 130 1.40 -1.30 -6.53
N THR A 131 0.75 -2.45 -6.72
CA THR A 131 -0.30 -2.96 -5.82
C THR A 131 -0.45 -4.48 -5.89
N TYR A 132 -1.48 -5.06 -5.28
CA TYR A 132 -1.86 -6.46 -5.21
C TYR A 132 -0.98 -7.33 -4.31
N ASN A 133 0.34 -7.24 -4.41
CA ASN A 133 1.34 -7.79 -3.50
C ASN A 133 2.15 -6.65 -2.87
N GLU A 134 3.39 -6.90 -2.43
CA GLU A 134 4.23 -5.85 -1.85
C GLU A 134 5.15 -5.20 -2.90
N PRO A 135 4.93 -3.94 -3.28
CA PRO A 135 5.76 -3.26 -4.27
C PRO A 135 7.20 -3.01 -3.80
N GLY A 136 7.42 -2.86 -2.49
CA GLY A 136 8.74 -2.59 -1.94
C GLY A 136 9.79 -3.67 -2.25
N ILE A 137 9.37 -4.95 -2.38
CA ILE A 137 10.31 -6.02 -2.76
C ILE A 137 10.66 -6.01 -4.25
N TRP A 138 9.93 -5.27 -5.07
CA TRP A 138 10.11 -5.12 -6.52
C TRP A 138 10.84 -3.81 -6.86
N LEU A 139 11.63 -3.29 -5.92
CA LEU A 139 12.19 -1.94 -5.89
C LEU A 139 12.85 -1.51 -7.21
N GLU A 140 13.65 -2.36 -7.83
CA GLU A 140 14.40 -2.04 -9.04
C GLU A 140 13.48 -1.71 -10.21
N TYR A 141 12.42 -2.50 -10.38
CA TYR A 141 11.42 -2.27 -11.43
C TYR A 141 10.56 -1.04 -11.14
N THR A 142 10.08 -0.93 -9.91
CA THR A 142 9.21 0.20 -9.52
C THR A 142 9.97 1.52 -9.56
N LEU A 143 11.27 1.53 -9.21
CA LEU A 143 12.11 2.72 -9.29
C LEU A 143 12.33 3.19 -10.74
N ASP A 144 12.66 2.25 -11.65
CA ASP A 144 12.83 2.60 -13.06
C ASP A 144 11.52 3.11 -13.67
N SER A 145 10.41 2.42 -13.38
CA SER A 145 9.08 2.84 -13.85
C SER A 145 8.64 4.18 -13.26
N ALA A 146 8.91 4.42 -11.95
CA ALA A 146 8.54 5.67 -11.30
C ALA A 146 9.33 6.88 -11.85
N ARG A 147 10.61 6.70 -12.16
CA ARG A 147 11.41 7.74 -12.84
C ARG A 147 10.82 8.13 -14.17
N LEU A 148 10.45 7.13 -14.99
CA LEU A 148 9.82 7.38 -16.29
C LEU A 148 8.41 7.99 -16.13
N ALA A 149 7.62 7.52 -15.16
CA ALA A 149 6.30 8.09 -14.87
C ALA A 149 6.39 9.58 -14.55
N LYS A 150 7.32 9.98 -13.68
CA LYS A 150 7.54 11.41 -13.35
C LYS A 150 7.95 12.24 -14.56
N GLN A 151 8.82 11.73 -15.43
CA GLN A 151 9.21 12.39 -16.69
C GLN A 151 8.02 12.60 -17.61
N ASN A 152 7.01 11.74 -17.54
CA ASN A 152 5.80 11.77 -18.36
C ASN A 152 4.58 12.36 -17.63
N LYS A 153 4.78 13.04 -16.49
CA LYS A 153 3.74 13.71 -15.69
C LYS A 153 2.64 12.79 -15.19
N LEU A 154 2.93 11.51 -15.04
CA LEU A 154 2.05 10.52 -14.42
C LEU A 154 2.31 10.50 -12.91
N TYR A 155 1.25 10.46 -12.10
CA TYR A 155 1.43 10.25 -10.67
C TYR A 155 1.78 8.80 -10.35
N THR A 156 2.37 8.58 -9.19
CA THR A 156 2.91 7.29 -8.78
C THR A 156 2.45 6.91 -7.38
N VAL A 157 2.01 5.67 -7.22
CA VAL A 157 1.39 5.19 -5.99
C VAL A 157 1.97 3.86 -5.54
N TYR A 158 2.35 3.76 -4.25
CA TYR A 158 2.53 2.49 -3.58
C TYR A 158 1.29 2.14 -2.75
N VAL A 159 0.79 0.93 -2.99
CA VAL A 159 -0.19 0.24 -2.13
C VAL A 159 0.57 -0.86 -1.42
N THR A 160 0.95 -0.63 -0.16
CA THR A 160 2.03 -1.37 0.50
C THR A 160 1.66 -1.81 1.92
N ASN A 161 2.29 -2.88 2.38
CA ASN A 161 2.27 -3.27 3.81
C ASN A 161 3.23 -2.43 4.67
N GLY A 162 4.00 -1.52 4.05
CA GLY A 162 4.88 -0.57 4.73
C GLY A 162 6.18 -1.16 5.31
N TYR A 163 6.48 -2.44 5.10
CA TYR A 163 7.64 -3.10 5.72
C TYR A 163 8.96 -2.85 4.98
N SER A 164 9.04 -1.77 4.22
CA SER A 164 10.27 -1.27 3.60
C SER A 164 11.26 -0.77 4.65
N THR A 165 12.55 -0.75 4.31
CA THR A 165 13.53 -0.02 5.13
C THR A 165 13.51 1.47 4.81
N PRO A 166 14.03 2.33 5.70
CA PRO A 166 14.26 3.74 5.37
C PRO A 166 15.10 3.93 4.12
N GLU A 167 16.13 3.07 3.91
CA GLU A 167 16.99 3.12 2.75
C GLU A 167 16.26 2.81 1.44
N ALA A 168 15.35 1.84 1.46
CA ALA A 168 14.53 1.50 0.30
C ALA A 168 13.50 2.60 -0.01
N LEU A 169 12.86 3.16 1.04
CA LEU A 169 11.98 4.31 0.88
C LEU A 169 12.77 5.52 0.31
N ASP A 170 13.97 5.79 0.81
CA ASP A 170 14.77 6.92 0.34
C ASP A 170 15.20 6.77 -1.13
N ALA A 171 15.42 5.55 -1.60
CA ALA A 171 15.75 5.30 -3.00
C ALA A 171 14.60 5.62 -3.95
N ILE A 172 13.36 5.26 -3.58
CA ILE A 172 12.15 5.48 -4.41
C ILE A 172 11.45 6.80 -4.10
N GLY A 173 11.65 7.34 -2.90
CA GLY A 173 10.92 8.49 -2.35
C GLY A 173 10.83 9.71 -3.25
N PRO A 174 11.90 10.14 -3.96
CA PRO A 174 11.83 11.27 -4.89
C PRO A 174 10.84 11.08 -6.05
N TYR A 175 10.37 9.85 -6.28
CA TYR A 175 9.56 9.48 -7.43
C TYR A 175 8.17 8.95 -7.06
N LEU A 176 7.80 8.97 -5.75
CA LEU A 176 6.46 8.58 -5.30
C LEU A 176 5.64 9.80 -4.86
N ASP A 177 4.37 9.81 -5.28
CA ASP A 177 3.40 10.85 -4.92
C ASP A 177 2.49 10.43 -3.77
N ALA A 178 2.16 9.13 -3.68
CA ALA A 178 1.29 8.63 -2.64
C ALA A 178 1.78 7.30 -2.04
N TRP A 179 1.56 7.17 -0.72
CA TRP A 179 1.86 6.02 0.11
C TRP A 179 0.59 5.56 0.82
N ARG A 180 -0.06 4.56 0.26
CA ARG A 180 -1.22 3.95 0.89
C ARG A 180 -0.74 2.72 1.66
N VAL A 181 -0.83 2.77 2.99
CA VAL A 181 -0.21 1.78 3.88
C VAL A 181 -1.25 0.99 4.66
N ASP A 182 -1.04 -0.33 4.74
CA ASP A 182 -1.80 -1.21 5.64
C ASP A 182 -1.21 -1.16 7.05
N ILE A 183 -1.97 -0.64 8.01
CA ILE A 183 -1.71 -0.82 9.44
C ILE A 183 -2.69 -1.86 9.97
N LYS A 184 -2.19 -3.08 10.16
CA LYS A 184 -3.05 -4.23 10.47
C LYS A 184 -3.49 -4.29 11.93
N GLY A 185 -2.76 -3.62 12.82
CA GLY A 185 -3.05 -3.55 14.25
C GLY A 185 -1.94 -2.89 15.02
N PHE A 186 -1.99 -2.99 16.34
CA PHE A 186 -1.10 -2.28 17.27
C PHE A 186 -0.52 -3.20 18.35
N SER A 187 -0.16 -4.44 17.98
CA SER A 187 0.47 -5.40 18.90
C SER A 187 1.38 -6.41 18.21
N ASP A 188 2.42 -6.85 18.93
CA ASP A 188 3.36 -7.87 18.45
C ASP A 188 2.67 -9.20 18.20
N THR A 189 1.72 -9.57 19.06
CA THR A 189 0.99 -10.83 18.95
C THR A 189 0.16 -10.87 17.68
N LEU A 190 -0.53 -9.78 17.36
CA LEU A 190 -1.29 -9.69 16.13
C LEU A 190 -0.41 -9.84 14.89
N TYR A 191 0.67 -9.07 14.80
CA TYR A 191 1.56 -9.13 13.62
C TYR A 191 2.24 -10.48 13.47
N ARG A 192 2.62 -11.15 14.57
CA ARG A 192 3.14 -12.53 14.53
C ARG A 192 2.10 -13.52 14.02
N ASN A 193 0.86 -13.40 14.48
CA ASN A 193 -0.20 -14.33 14.12
C ASN A 193 -0.74 -14.07 12.71
N LEU A 194 -1.01 -12.82 12.36
CA LEU A 194 -1.66 -12.43 11.10
C LEU A 194 -0.67 -12.32 9.94
N ALA A 195 0.42 -11.59 10.11
CA ALA A 195 1.37 -11.24 9.04
C ALA A 195 2.67 -12.06 9.06
N LYS A 196 2.87 -12.86 10.12
CA LYS A 196 4.05 -13.70 10.36
C LYS A 196 5.36 -12.90 10.49
N ILE A 197 5.29 -11.70 11.04
CA ILE A 197 6.45 -10.85 11.34
C ILE A 197 6.56 -10.57 12.84
N SER A 198 7.76 -10.28 13.32
CA SER A 198 8.03 -10.01 14.75
C SER A 198 8.30 -8.55 15.09
N LYS A 199 8.68 -7.74 14.10
CA LYS A 199 9.03 -6.33 14.27
C LYS A 199 8.18 -5.51 13.32
N TRP A 200 7.13 -4.90 13.81
CA TRP A 200 6.16 -4.16 13.00
C TRP A 200 6.29 -2.63 13.12
N GLN A 201 6.90 -2.14 14.20
CA GLN A 201 7.00 -0.70 14.49
C GLN A 201 7.63 0.09 13.34
N GLY A 202 8.59 -0.51 12.66
CA GLY A 202 9.22 0.11 11.50
C GLY A 202 8.26 0.40 10.32
N ILE A 203 7.07 -0.23 10.27
CA ILE A 203 6.01 0.14 9.33
C ILE A 203 5.55 1.57 9.61
N LEU A 204 5.38 1.89 10.89
CA LEU A 204 4.95 3.20 11.36
C LEU A 204 5.99 4.27 11.05
N ASP A 205 7.27 3.97 11.34
CA ASP A 205 8.39 4.88 11.08
C ASP A 205 8.54 5.20 9.59
N VAL A 206 8.37 4.20 8.72
CA VAL A 206 8.46 4.36 7.27
C VAL A 206 7.27 5.17 6.73
N ALA A 207 6.05 4.95 7.23
CA ALA A 207 4.88 5.74 6.84
C ALA A 207 5.01 7.21 7.25
N LYS A 208 5.51 7.47 8.47
CA LYS A 208 5.84 8.82 8.93
C LYS A 208 6.90 9.47 8.04
N ARG A 209 7.99 8.75 7.74
CA ARG A 209 9.07 9.23 6.87
C ARG A 209 8.58 9.54 5.46
N ALA A 210 7.68 8.73 4.88
CA ALA A 210 7.06 8.98 3.58
C ALA A 210 6.34 10.33 3.55
N LYS A 211 5.61 10.66 4.60
CA LYS A 211 4.93 11.94 4.73
C LYS A 211 5.86 13.10 5.01
N GLU A 212 6.72 13.00 6.03
CA GLU A 212 7.50 14.14 6.53
C GLU A 212 8.71 14.46 5.65
N LYS A 213 9.47 13.43 5.24
CA LYS A 213 10.68 13.63 4.43
C LYS A 213 10.37 13.83 2.95
N TRP A 214 9.42 13.04 2.43
CA TRP A 214 9.18 12.99 0.99
C TRP A 214 7.92 13.75 0.55
N GLY A 215 7.12 14.25 1.50
CA GLY A 215 5.89 15.01 1.20
C GLY A 215 4.81 14.19 0.47
N MET A 216 4.88 12.85 0.59
CA MET A 216 3.89 11.97 -0.04
C MET A 216 2.51 12.18 0.58
N HIS A 217 1.47 12.03 -0.24
CA HIS A 217 0.13 11.86 0.28
C HIS A 217 0.02 10.50 0.95
N VAL A 218 -0.38 10.47 2.22
CA VAL A 218 -0.48 9.22 3.00
C VAL A 218 -1.93 8.96 3.37
N GLU A 219 -2.42 7.75 3.07
CA GLU A 219 -3.69 7.22 3.59
C GLU A 219 -3.47 5.87 4.25
N VAL A 220 -4.12 5.64 5.38
CA VAL A 220 -3.97 4.41 6.18
C VAL A 220 -5.18 3.51 5.97
N VAL A 221 -4.93 2.22 5.79
CA VAL A 221 -5.98 1.19 5.69
C VAL A 221 -5.81 0.16 6.79
N THR A 222 -6.92 -0.19 7.42
CA THR A 222 -6.99 -1.31 8.36
C THR A 222 -8.14 -2.24 7.95
N ASN A 223 -7.80 -3.45 7.51
CA ASN A 223 -8.77 -4.52 7.34
C ASN A 223 -9.14 -5.05 8.74
N ILE A 224 -10.37 -4.82 9.17
CA ILE A 224 -10.81 -5.21 10.52
C ILE A 224 -11.30 -6.66 10.47
N ILE A 225 -10.61 -7.52 11.20
CA ILE A 225 -10.83 -8.97 11.22
C ILE A 225 -11.41 -9.36 12.58
N PRO A 226 -12.60 -9.98 12.61
CA PRO A 226 -13.23 -10.41 13.85
C PRO A 226 -12.30 -11.26 14.72
N THR A 227 -12.27 -10.98 16.02
CA THR A 227 -11.47 -11.67 17.04
C THR A 227 -9.95 -11.51 16.92
N MET A 228 -9.45 -10.74 15.97
CA MET A 228 -8.02 -10.53 15.76
C MET A 228 -7.57 -9.10 16.04
N ASN A 229 -8.19 -8.11 15.42
CA ASN A 229 -7.83 -6.69 15.55
C ASN A 229 -9.05 -5.78 15.69
N ASP A 230 -10.22 -6.36 15.98
CA ASP A 230 -11.48 -5.64 16.10
C ASP A 230 -11.77 -5.14 17.52
N ASP A 231 -10.87 -5.36 18.48
CA ASP A 231 -11.00 -4.83 19.84
C ASP A 231 -10.63 -3.34 19.92
N ASP A 232 -11.13 -2.69 20.97
CA ASP A 232 -10.96 -1.26 21.19
C ASP A 232 -9.50 -0.84 21.37
N GLU A 233 -8.64 -1.69 21.92
CA GLU A 233 -7.24 -1.37 22.19
C GLU A 233 -6.48 -1.23 20.86
N GLN A 234 -6.64 -2.18 19.94
CA GLN A 234 -6.06 -2.13 18.60
C GLN A 234 -6.53 -0.89 17.83
N LEU A 235 -7.85 -0.66 17.81
CA LEU A 235 -8.44 0.45 17.07
C LEU A 235 -8.03 1.82 17.63
N LYS A 236 -7.99 1.97 18.96
CA LYS A 236 -7.51 3.19 19.65
C LYS A 236 -6.03 3.41 19.41
N GLY A 237 -5.22 2.35 19.44
CA GLY A 237 -3.78 2.41 19.14
C GLY A 237 -3.52 2.95 17.72
N ILE A 238 -4.22 2.41 16.72
CA ILE A 238 -4.09 2.86 15.32
C ILE A 238 -4.55 4.32 15.18
N ALA A 239 -5.75 4.65 15.66
CA ALA A 239 -6.31 5.99 15.53
C ALA A 239 -5.46 7.05 16.24
N GLY A 240 -4.97 6.73 17.45
CA GLY A 240 -4.08 7.59 18.23
C GLY A 240 -2.75 7.85 17.50
N TRP A 241 -2.14 6.80 16.96
CA TRP A 241 -0.91 6.93 16.19
C TRP A 241 -1.12 7.77 14.92
N ILE A 242 -2.18 7.53 14.15
CA ILE A 242 -2.48 8.35 12.96
C ILE A 242 -2.60 9.82 13.37
N ARG A 243 -3.33 10.09 14.46
CA ARG A 243 -3.56 11.47 14.95
C ARG A 243 -2.25 12.15 15.37
N SER A 244 -1.38 11.45 16.12
CA SER A 244 -0.14 12.03 16.67
C SER A 244 0.97 12.15 15.63
N GLU A 245 1.15 11.12 14.78
CA GLU A 245 2.33 11.01 13.90
C GLU A 245 2.03 11.42 12.45
N LEU A 246 0.82 11.20 11.97
CA LEU A 246 0.44 11.58 10.61
C LEU A 246 -0.51 12.80 10.56
N GLY A 247 -1.07 13.20 11.70
CA GLY A 247 -1.97 14.36 11.83
C GLY A 247 -3.42 14.06 11.51
N GLU A 248 -4.30 14.92 12.04
CA GLU A 248 -5.77 14.76 12.04
C GLU A 248 -6.41 14.68 10.65
N MET A 249 -5.74 15.23 9.64
CA MET A 249 -6.22 15.29 8.26
C MET A 249 -5.87 14.04 7.45
N THR A 250 -5.13 13.08 8.02
CA THR A 250 -4.76 11.84 7.32
C THR A 250 -5.95 10.88 7.29
N PRO A 251 -6.42 10.46 6.10
CA PRO A 251 -7.55 9.56 5.99
C PRO A 251 -7.24 8.17 6.56
N TRP A 252 -8.20 7.63 7.30
CA TRP A 252 -8.17 6.25 7.80
C TRP A 252 -9.32 5.45 7.19
N HIS A 253 -8.99 4.39 6.47
CA HIS A 253 -9.96 3.46 5.90
C HIS A 253 -10.08 2.23 6.79
N VAL A 254 -11.24 2.02 7.37
CA VAL A 254 -11.60 0.84 8.14
C VAL A 254 -12.40 -0.09 7.22
N THR A 255 -11.76 -1.18 6.75
CA THR A 255 -12.36 -2.02 5.71
C THR A 255 -12.94 -3.30 6.31
N ARG A 256 -14.07 -3.71 5.75
CA ARG A 256 -14.73 -4.95 6.10
C ARG A 256 -13.91 -6.15 5.60
N PHE A 257 -13.54 -7.04 6.52
CA PHE A 257 -12.97 -8.33 6.18
C PHE A 257 -14.04 -9.25 5.57
N TYR A 258 -13.64 -9.98 4.54
CA TYR A 258 -14.36 -11.13 4.02
C TYR A 258 -13.48 -12.37 4.12
N PRO A 259 -14.06 -13.56 4.41
CA PRO A 259 -13.31 -14.81 4.57
C PRO A 259 -12.41 -15.12 3.40
N HIS A 260 -11.11 -15.28 3.66
CA HIS A 260 -10.11 -15.63 2.66
C HIS A 260 -8.98 -16.48 3.25
N HIS A 261 -8.32 -17.24 2.39
CA HIS A 261 -7.08 -17.97 2.65
C HIS A 261 -7.16 -18.83 3.93
N HIS A 262 -6.24 -18.66 4.86
CA HIS A 262 -6.14 -19.48 6.07
C HIS A 262 -7.17 -19.15 7.15
N ILE A 263 -7.83 -18.00 7.08
CA ILE A 263 -8.87 -17.59 8.03
C ILE A 263 -10.26 -17.50 7.38
N SER A 264 -10.49 -18.33 6.37
CA SER A 264 -11.77 -18.46 5.67
C SER A 264 -12.92 -18.98 6.57
N HIS A 265 -12.60 -19.49 7.75
CA HIS A 265 -13.57 -19.95 8.76
C HIS A 265 -14.16 -18.80 9.60
N LEU A 266 -13.54 -17.62 9.60
CA LEU A 266 -14.06 -16.46 10.35
C LEU A 266 -15.22 -15.80 9.56
N PRO A 267 -16.24 -15.26 10.25
CA PRO A 267 -17.31 -14.54 9.59
C PRO A 267 -16.82 -13.18 9.03
N PRO A 268 -17.52 -12.61 8.04
CA PRO A 268 -17.27 -11.21 7.64
C PRO A 268 -17.46 -10.26 8.82
N THR A 269 -16.70 -9.18 8.86
CA THR A 269 -16.81 -8.17 9.94
C THR A 269 -18.23 -7.60 9.98
N PRO A 270 -18.88 -7.59 11.15
CA PRO A 270 -20.17 -6.92 11.34
C PRO A 270 -20.06 -5.42 11.00
N VAL A 271 -21.09 -4.85 10.38
CA VAL A 271 -21.13 -3.40 10.06
C VAL A 271 -20.98 -2.55 11.31
N ALA A 272 -21.65 -2.93 12.42
CA ALA A 272 -21.55 -2.25 13.70
C ALA A 272 -20.10 -2.16 14.25
N THR A 273 -19.25 -3.14 13.93
CA THR A 273 -17.82 -3.09 14.31
C THR A 273 -17.08 -1.99 13.54
N LEU A 274 -17.40 -1.79 12.25
CA LEU A 274 -16.81 -0.72 11.46
C LEU A 274 -17.33 0.65 11.87
N GLU A 275 -18.61 0.77 12.21
CA GLU A 275 -19.20 2.00 12.77
C GLU A 275 -18.54 2.36 14.11
N ARG A 276 -18.29 1.37 14.98
CA ARG A 276 -17.52 1.55 16.22
C ARG A 276 -16.09 2.03 15.95
N ALA A 277 -15.41 1.50 14.93
CA ALA A 277 -14.07 1.94 14.55
C ALA A 277 -14.09 3.41 14.06
N ILE A 278 -15.09 3.80 13.29
CA ILE A 278 -15.30 5.19 12.85
C ILE A 278 -15.46 6.10 14.08
N ASP A 279 -16.27 5.71 15.06
CA ASP A 279 -16.49 6.49 16.27
C ASP A 279 -15.22 6.60 17.14
N ILE A 280 -14.41 5.54 17.21
CA ILE A 280 -13.11 5.56 17.88
C ILE A 280 -12.19 6.56 17.18
N GLY A 281 -12.10 6.52 15.85
CA GLY A 281 -11.29 7.46 15.08
C GLY A 281 -11.71 8.93 15.25
N ARG A 282 -13.03 9.19 15.27
CA ARG A 282 -13.59 10.53 15.55
C ARG A 282 -13.23 11.03 16.94
N ARG A 283 -13.35 10.16 17.96
CA ARG A 283 -12.97 10.50 19.35
C ARG A 283 -11.48 10.73 19.51
N ALA A 284 -10.64 10.07 18.71
CA ALA A 284 -9.20 10.34 18.65
C ALA A 284 -8.87 11.65 17.94
N GLY A 285 -9.85 12.32 17.30
CA GLY A 285 -9.69 13.61 16.62
C GLY A 285 -9.37 13.52 15.14
N LEU A 286 -9.52 12.35 14.50
CA LEU A 286 -9.36 12.22 13.05
C LEU A 286 -10.54 12.88 12.33
N ARG A 287 -10.27 13.60 11.23
CA ARG A 287 -11.27 14.29 10.42
C ARG A 287 -11.92 13.40 9.36
N PHE A 288 -11.17 12.43 8.84
CA PHE A 288 -11.59 11.62 7.71
C PHE A 288 -11.43 10.13 8.02
N ILE A 289 -12.54 9.44 8.23
CA ILE A 289 -12.60 8.00 8.46
C ILE A 289 -13.65 7.40 7.53
N TYR A 290 -13.26 6.40 6.77
CA TYR A 290 -14.06 5.79 5.73
C TYR A 290 -14.29 4.31 6.00
N ALA A 291 -15.53 3.82 5.92
CA ALA A 291 -15.79 2.39 5.89
C ALA A 291 -15.61 1.87 4.45
N GLY A 292 -14.77 0.85 4.29
CA GLY A 292 -14.55 0.16 3.01
C GLY A 292 -15.24 -1.20 2.95
N ASN A 293 -15.45 -1.71 1.74
CA ASN A 293 -16.08 -3.00 1.46
C ASN A 293 -17.53 -3.11 1.99
N ILE A 294 -18.25 -1.99 2.07
CA ILE A 294 -19.69 -1.92 2.37
C ILE A 294 -20.32 -1.00 1.32
N PRO A 295 -20.71 -1.53 0.16
CA PRO A 295 -21.28 -0.70 -0.90
C PRO A 295 -22.50 0.08 -0.44
N GLY A 296 -22.52 1.40 -0.68
CA GLY A 296 -23.61 2.29 -0.33
C GLY A 296 -23.65 2.79 1.11
N HIS A 297 -22.62 2.49 1.91
CA HIS A 297 -22.51 3.07 3.26
C HIS A 297 -22.22 4.58 3.18
N SER A 298 -22.89 5.38 4.03
CA SER A 298 -22.80 6.84 4.01
C SER A 298 -21.37 7.37 4.21
N SER A 299 -20.51 6.63 4.92
CA SER A 299 -19.11 6.99 5.15
C SER A 299 -18.19 6.80 3.93
N GLU A 300 -18.70 6.32 2.78
CA GLU A 300 -17.93 6.39 1.52
C GLU A 300 -17.81 7.83 1.00
N ASN A 301 -18.75 8.70 1.39
CA ASN A 301 -18.76 10.11 0.98
C ASN A 301 -17.79 10.93 1.82
N THR A 302 -17.22 11.98 1.21
CA THR A 302 -16.47 12.99 1.97
C THR A 302 -17.32 14.22 2.20
N THR A 303 -17.50 14.59 3.46
CA THR A 303 -18.12 15.84 3.88
C THR A 303 -17.08 16.78 4.48
N CYS A 304 -17.25 18.06 4.29
CA CYS A 304 -16.41 19.07 4.96
C CYS A 304 -16.63 19.01 6.46
N TYR A 305 -15.58 18.80 7.23
CA TYR A 305 -15.65 18.69 8.69
C TYR A 305 -16.02 20.02 9.39
N SER A 306 -15.90 21.16 8.67
CA SER A 306 -16.23 22.49 9.20
C SER A 306 -17.68 22.85 8.92
N CYS A 307 -18.16 22.76 7.67
CA CYS A 307 -19.51 23.20 7.30
C CYS A 307 -20.51 22.05 7.05
N GLY A 308 -20.09 20.79 7.16
CA GLY A 308 -20.94 19.62 6.99
C GLY A 308 -21.40 19.33 5.55
N ARG A 309 -21.06 20.17 4.57
CA ARG A 309 -21.49 19.99 3.18
C ARG A 309 -20.73 18.87 2.49
N LEU A 310 -21.43 18.12 1.65
CA LEU A 310 -20.87 17.07 0.80
C LEU A 310 -19.90 17.69 -0.21
N VAL A 311 -18.68 17.16 -0.28
CA VAL A 311 -17.63 17.64 -1.20
C VAL A 311 -17.23 16.59 -2.23
N VAL A 312 -17.27 15.28 -1.87
CA VAL A 312 -17.10 14.18 -2.81
C VAL A 312 -18.16 13.12 -2.53
N ARG A 313 -18.95 12.82 -3.54
CA ARG A 313 -19.93 11.73 -3.51
C ARG A 313 -19.32 10.47 -4.05
N ARG A 314 -19.53 9.33 -3.35
CA ARG A 314 -19.11 8.01 -3.80
C ARG A 314 -20.23 7.01 -3.69
N ARG A 315 -20.26 6.10 -4.66
CA ARG A 315 -21.11 4.89 -4.63
C ARG A 315 -20.28 3.74 -5.18
N GLY A 316 -19.72 2.94 -4.28
CA GLY A 316 -18.66 2.01 -4.63
C GLY A 316 -17.46 2.77 -5.20
N TYR A 317 -17.06 2.46 -6.43
CA TYR A 317 -15.93 3.14 -7.09
C TYR A 317 -16.35 4.30 -8.00
N GLN A 318 -17.64 4.56 -8.14
CA GLN A 318 -18.11 5.74 -8.87
C GLN A 318 -17.95 6.98 -8.00
N THR A 319 -17.16 7.94 -8.46
CA THR A 319 -16.81 9.15 -7.72
C THR A 319 -17.24 10.39 -8.47
N GLN A 320 -17.83 11.34 -7.74
CA GLN A 320 -18.23 12.64 -8.24
C GLN A 320 -17.73 13.74 -7.29
N VAL A 321 -16.87 14.59 -7.77
CA VAL A 321 -16.43 15.80 -7.06
C VAL A 321 -17.53 16.85 -7.19
N VAL A 322 -18.14 17.24 -6.06
CA VAL A 322 -19.29 18.15 -6.03
C VAL A 322 -19.02 19.46 -5.29
N GLY A 323 -17.99 19.49 -4.46
CA GLY A 323 -17.75 20.63 -3.57
C GLY A 323 -16.29 20.91 -3.25
N LEU A 324 -15.34 20.51 -4.12
CA LEU A 324 -13.92 20.87 -3.98
C LEU A 324 -13.55 22.06 -4.88
N ASP A 325 -12.61 22.84 -4.40
CA ASP A 325 -11.83 23.84 -5.13
C ASP A 325 -10.36 23.62 -4.78
N GLY A 326 -9.64 22.87 -5.64
CA GLY A 326 -8.34 22.29 -5.30
C GLY A 326 -8.42 21.41 -4.05
N SER A 327 -7.60 21.71 -3.04
CA SER A 327 -7.59 20.99 -1.75
C SER A 327 -8.68 21.44 -0.77
N LYS A 328 -9.48 22.47 -1.11
CA LYS A 328 -10.38 23.17 -0.19
C LYS A 328 -11.85 22.88 -0.45
N CYS A 329 -12.66 23.04 0.60
CA CYS A 329 -14.11 23.09 0.48
C CYS A 329 -14.54 24.34 -0.29
N ARG A 330 -15.21 24.19 -1.43
CA ARG A 330 -15.70 25.33 -2.24
C ARG A 330 -16.74 26.19 -1.52
N PHE A 331 -17.37 25.66 -0.47
CA PHE A 331 -18.48 26.35 0.22
C PHE A 331 -18.01 27.23 1.39
N CYS A 332 -16.90 26.86 2.04
CA CYS A 332 -16.42 27.60 3.22
C CYS A 332 -14.91 27.84 3.26
N GLY A 333 -14.16 27.40 2.22
CA GLY A 333 -12.72 27.60 2.11
C GLY A 333 -11.85 26.73 3.02
N THR A 334 -12.47 25.85 3.84
CA THR A 334 -11.71 24.97 4.76
C THR A 334 -10.82 24.01 3.99
N GLU A 335 -9.55 23.88 4.42
CA GLU A 335 -8.60 22.89 3.87
C GLU A 335 -9.04 21.46 4.18
N LEU A 336 -9.01 20.56 3.20
CA LEU A 336 -9.51 19.19 3.31
C LEU A 336 -8.46 18.13 2.96
N ASN A 337 -7.20 18.54 2.79
CA ASN A 337 -6.07 17.63 2.50
C ASN A 337 -6.24 16.82 1.20
N PHE A 338 -6.88 17.36 0.18
CA PHE A 338 -6.93 16.73 -1.14
C PHE A 338 -5.68 17.05 -1.96
N ARG A 339 -5.32 16.09 -2.82
CA ARG A 339 -4.46 16.29 -3.99
C ARG A 339 -5.33 16.16 -5.23
N THR A 340 -5.32 17.17 -6.10
CA THR A 340 -6.13 17.24 -7.33
C THR A 340 -5.28 17.65 -8.52
#